data_e1f55eff75684189bc522bc5c74335a9
#
_entry.id   e1f55eff75684189bc522bc5c74335a9
#
_cell.length_a   1.000
_cell.length_b   1.000
_cell.length_c   1.000
_cell.angle_alpha   90.00
_cell.angle_beta   90.00
_cell.angle_gamma   90.00
#
_symmetry.space_group_name_H-M   'P 1'
#
loop_
_entity.id
_entity.type
_entity.pdbx_description
1 polymer ?
#
loop_
_entity_poly.entity_id
_entity_poly.type
_entity_poly.pdbx_seq_one_letter_code
_entity_poly.pdbx_strand_id
1 'polypeptide(L)'
;FGGSGAVLLGKSVPDKFEVYNDCNANLVNLFRCMRDRPLEFIRELGFLNLNARDDFNVIKRFFQKQEFDETFLKQQFELTEILLPKLQAEELKQLYSRSHADYDLRRAVMFLKLIRYSYSSGGRSFACQPFNLATLFTLIEQVGKRLANTVIENQDFETLIRHYDRPEAFFYCDPPYFTGEYVYDCNFTWEDHRRLFHVLKECSGLWLLSYNDCPE
;
A
#
# COMPACT_ATOMS: atom_id res chain seq x y z
N PHE A 1 4.80 -4.98 -8.59
CA PHE A 1 4.55 -3.86 -9.51
C PHE A 1 3.05 -3.52 -9.66
N GLY A 2 2.22 -3.76 -8.63
CA GLY A 2 0.76 -3.54 -8.68
C GLY A 2 0.38 -2.06 -8.73
N GLY A 3 1.16 -1.20 -8.09
CA GLY A 3 0.92 0.23 -8.05
C GLY A 3 -0.51 0.59 -7.65
N SER A 4 -1.12 1.52 -8.35
CA SER A 4 -2.52 1.91 -8.11
C SER A 4 -3.56 0.79 -8.38
N GLY A 5 -3.15 -0.35 -8.89
CA GLY A 5 -4.05 -1.43 -9.31
C GLY A 5 -4.87 -1.11 -10.55
N ALA A 6 -4.52 -0.08 -11.32
CA ALA A 6 -5.34 0.42 -12.42
C ALA A 6 -5.73 -0.65 -13.45
N VAL A 7 -4.78 -1.51 -13.82
CA VAL A 7 -5.02 -2.61 -14.77
C VAL A 7 -5.99 -3.63 -14.18
N LEU A 8 -5.75 -4.06 -12.93
CA LEU A 8 -6.60 -5.02 -12.24
C LEU A 8 -8.01 -4.47 -11.99
N LEU A 9 -8.10 -3.27 -11.42
CA LEU A 9 -9.36 -2.63 -11.07
C LEU A 9 -10.15 -2.18 -12.31
N GLY A 10 -9.46 -1.88 -13.42
CA GLY A 10 -10.07 -1.44 -14.68
C GLY A 10 -10.71 -2.57 -15.49
N LYS A 11 -10.46 -3.84 -15.15
CA LYS A 11 -11.11 -4.97 -15.83
C LYS A 11 -12.61 -4.98 -15.55
N SER A 12 -13.40 -5.04 -16.59
CA SER A 12 -14.88 -5.11 -16.49
C SER A 12 -15.38 -6.43 -15.90
N VAL A 13 -14.65 -7.52 -16.13
CA VAL A 13 -14.94 -8.85 -15.60
C VAL A 13 -13.69 -9.41 -14.94
N PRO A 14 -13.77 -9.77 -13.65
CA PRO A 14 -12.66 -10.45 -12.96
C PRO A 14 -12.43 -11.84 -13.55
N ASP A 15 -11.17 -12.29 -13.54
CA ASP A 15 -10.84 -13.69 -13.80
C ASP A 15 -11.19 -14.58 -12.60
N LYS A 16 -11.22 -15.90 -12.82
CA LYS A 16 -11.47 -16.87 -11.76
C LYS A 16 -10.42 -16.81 -10.64
N PHE A 17 -9.20 -16.41 -10.99
CA PHE A 17 -8.10 -16.25 -10.07
C PHE A 17 -7.27 -15.04 -10.46
N GLU A 18 -7.09 -14.12 -9.53
CA GLU A 18 -6.32 -12.89 -9.72
C GLU A 18 -5.41 -12.65 -8.53
N VAL A 19 -4.21 -12.17 -8.81
CA VAL A 19 -3.22 -11.80 -7.80
C VAL A 19 -2.79 -10.35 -8.00
N TYR A 20 -2.85 -9.58 -6.94
CA TYR A 20 -2.24 -8.26 -6.85
C TYR A 20 -0.97 -8.37 -6.01
N ASN A 21 0.14 -7.85 -6.50
CA ASN A 21 1.40 -7.81 -5.76
C ASN A 21 2.11 -6.48 -5.90
N ASP A 22 2.60 -5.96 -4.80
CA ASP A 22 3.48 -4.80 -4.80
C ASP A 22 4.56 -4.93 -3.72
N CYS A 23 5.74 -4.32 -3.98
CA CYS A 23 6.83 -4.26 -3.02
C CYS A 23 6.56 -3.27 -1.88
N ASN A 24 5.70 -2.26 -2.11
CA ASN A 24 5.33 -1.27 -1.11
C ASN A 24 4.31 -1.84 -0.12
N ALA A 25 4.80 -2.22 1.06
CA ALA A 25 3.97 -2.80 2.13
C ALA A 25 2.83 -1.86 2.60
N ASN A 26 2.99 -0.54 2.49
CA ASN A 26 1.93 0.40 2.83
C ASN A 26 0.78 0.35 1.83
N LEU A 27 1.11 0.21 0.55
CA LEU A 27 0.13 0.08 -0.52
C LEU A 27 -0.61 -1.26 -0.43
N VAL A 28 0.11 -2.33 -0.18
CA VAL A 28 -0.48 -3.67 0.06
C VAL A 28 -1.42 -3.64 1.27
N ASN A 29 -0.98 -3.05 2.39
CA ASN A 29 -1.81 -2.88 3.57
C ASN A 29 -3.09 -2.06 3.28
N LEU A 30 -2.98 -0.99 2.49
CA LEU A 30 -4.11 -0.18 2.05
C LEU A 30 -5.15 -1.03 1.32
N PHE A 31 -4.75 -1.81 0.32
CA PHE A 31 -5.67 -2.67 -0.45
C PHE A 31 -6.26 -3.80 0.39
N ARG A 32 -5.48 -4.42 1.28
CA ARG A 32 -5.98 -5.41 2.24
C ARG A 32 -7.05 -4.82 3.16
N CYS A 33 -6.81 -3.63 3.73
CA CYS A 33 -7.80 -2.96 4.59
C CYS A 33 -9.08 -2.60 3.82
N MET A 34 -8.97 -2.11 2.59
CA MET A 34 -10.15 -1.81 1.76
C MET A 34 -10.94 -3.08 1.40
N ARG A 35 -10.27 -4.21 1.16
CA ARG A 35 -10.92 -5.48 0.83
C ARG A 35 -11.59 -6.11 2.05
N ASP A 36 -10.85 -6.25 3.15
CA ASP A 36 -11.24 -7.11 4.27
C ASP A 36 -12.01 -6.35 5.37
N ARG A 37 -11.80 -5.03 5.47
CA ARG A 37 -12.34 -4.18 6.54
C ARG A 37 -12.84 -2.83 6.02
N PRO A 38 -13.67 -2.79 4.96
CA PRO A 38 -14.07 -1.53 4.31
C PRO A 38 -14.83 -0.58 5.23
N LEU A 39 -15.69 -1.09 6.10
CA LEU A 39 -16.49 -0.25 7.01
C LEU A 39 -15.63 0.38 8.10
N GLU A 40 -14.71 -0.37 8.69
CA GLU A 40 -13.78 0.13 9.69
C GLU A 40 -12.80 1.15 9.06
N PHE A 41 -12.36 0.87 7.82
CA PHE A 41 -11.51 1.79 7.06
C PHE A 41 -12.22 3.13 6.80
N ILE A 42 -13.48 3.09 6.35
CA ILE A 42 -14.32 4.28 6.14
C ILE A 42 -14.51 5.05 7.46
N ARG A 43 -14.78 4.35 8.55
CA ARG A 43 -14.94 4.95 9.87
C ARG A 43 -13.67 5.67 10.30
N GLU A 44 -12.53 5.02 10.22
CA GLU A 44 -11.23 5.62 10.59
C GLU A 44 -10.89 6.81 9.69
N LEU A 45 -11.19 6.72 8.40
CA LEU A 45 -10.99 7.81 7.44
C LEU A 45 -11.81 9.05 7.78
N GLY A 46 -13.05 8.87 8.29
CA GLY A 46 -13.96 9.96 8.63
C GLY A 46 -13.51 10.83 9.81
N PHE A 47 -12.64 10.30 10.67
CA PHE A 47 -12.14 11.02 11.86
C PHE A 47 -10.90 11.88 11.59
N LEU A 48 -10.26 11.73 10.44
CA LEU A 48 -9.02 12.43 10.13
C LEU A 48 -9.26 13.45 9.01
N ASN A 49 -9.66 14.65 9.36
CA ASN A 49 -9.67 15.78 8.41
C ASN A 49 -8.24 16.29 8.21
N LEU A 50 -7.68 16.04 7.05
CA LEU A 50 -6.37 16.53 6.66
C LEU A 50 -6.55 17.56 5.55
N ASN A 51 -6.53 18.82 5.91
CA ASN A 51 -6.45 19.93 4.96
C ASN A 51 -5.28 20.88 5.26
N ALA A 52 -4.37 20.47 6.16
CA ALA A 52 -3.26 21.29 6.57
C ALA A 52 -1.92 20.69 6.10
N ARG A 53 -1.05 21.58 5.65
CA ARG A 53 0.33 21.22 5.28
C ARG A 53 1.10 20.58 6.45
N ASP A 54 0.83 21.03 7.66
CA ASP A 54 1.50 20.53 8.86
C ASP A 54 1.12 19.09 9.15
N ASP A 55 -0.16 18.72 9.02
CA ASP A 55 -0.62 17.34 9.15
C ASP A 55 0.01 16.42 8.10
N PHE A 56 0.09 16.92 6.85
CA PHE A 56 0.78 16.20 5.78
C PHE A 56 2.25 15.95 6.12
N ASN A 57 2.96 16.96 6.64
CA ASN A 57 4.36 16.84 7.02
C ASN A 57 4.57 15.86 8.18
N VAL A 58 3.63 15.81 9.14
CA VAL A 58 3.65 14.85 10.25
C VAL A 58 3.52 13.42 9.70
N ILE A 59 2.54 13.16 8.85
CA ILE A 59 2.33 11.84 8.24
C ILE A 59 3.53 11.43 7.37
N LYS A 60 4.05 12.37 6.58
CA LYS A 60 5.23 12.11 5.74
C LYS A 60 6.44 11.67 6.58
N ARG A 61 6.72 12.35 7.69
CA ARG A 61 7.82 11.97 8.61
C ARG A 61 7.62 10.58 9.19
N PHE A 62 6.39 10.23 9.56
CA PHE A 62 6.07 8.89 10.05
C PHE A 62 6.46 7.80 9.04
N PHE A 63 6.10 7.97 7.76
CA PHE A 63 6.44 6.98 6.73
C PHE A 63 7.93 7.00 6.33
N GLN A 64 8.61 8.12 6.49
CA GLN A 64 10.06 8.23 6.24
C GLN A 64 10.90 7.70 7.40
N LYS A 65 10.30 7.17 8.46
CA LYS A 65 10.99 6.68 9.68
C LYS A 65 11.92 7.74 10.30
N GLN A 66 11.67 9.02 10.06
CA GLN A 66 12.33 10.09 10.79
C GLN A 66 11.80 10.05 12.23
N GLU A 67 12.69 10.36 13.20
CA GLU A 67 12.32 10.38 14.61
C GLU A 67 10.98 11.10 14.80
N PHE A 68 9.99 10.34 15.17
CA PHE A 68 8.66 10.84 15.48
C PHE A 68 8.70 11.21 16.95
N ASP A 69 8.12 12.36 17.30
CA ASP A 69 7.90 12.67 18.71
C ASP A 69 6.92 11.67 19.29
N GLU A 70 7.43 10.65 19.96
CA GLU A 70 6.64 9.59 20.60
C GLU A 70 5.91 10.06 21.87
N THR A 71 5.95 11.37 22.16
CA THR A 71 5.33 11.94 23.37
C THR A 71 3.88 11.53 23.49
N PHE A 72 3.12 11.56 22.39
CA PHE A 72 1.73 11.13 22.38
C PHE A 72 1.56 9.63 22.69
N LEU A 73 2.40 8.78 22.11
CA LEU A 73 2.37 7.34 22.38
C LEU A 73 2.75 7.03 23.84
N LYS A 74 3.75 7.72 24.37
CA LYS A 74 4.15 7.63 25.77
C LYS A 74 3.01 8.05 26.71
N GLN A 75 2.34 9.15 26.43
CA GLN A 75 1.18 9.60 27.18
C GLN A 75 0.02 8.58 27.11
N GLN A 76 -0.22 7.94 25.97
CA GLN A 76 -1.21 6.88 25.82
C GLN A 76 -0.83 5.65 26.66
N PHE A 77 0.44 5.28 26.70
CA PHE A 77 0.92 4.18 27.55
C PHE A 77 0.78 4.51 29.04
N GLU A 78 1.14 5.71 29.46
CA GLU A 78 0.97 6.19 30.85
C GLU A 78 -0.51 6.19 31.26
N LEU A 79 -1.40 6.74 30.42
CA LEU A 79 -2.84 6.71 30.67
C LEU A 79 -3.40 5.29 30.74
N THR A 80 -2.93 4.39 29.89
CA THR A 80 -3.31 2.99 29.88
C THR A 80 -2.94 2.30 31.20
N GLU A 81 -1.75 2.58 31.73
CA GLU A 81 -1.30 2.07 33.03
C GLU A 81 -2.11 2.59 34.22
N ILE A 82 -2.56 3.85 34.13
CA ILE A 82 -3.35 4.48 35.18
C ILE A 82 -4.81 3.97 35.18
N LEU A 83 -5.38 3.78 33.98
CA LEU A 83 -6.81 3.51 33.83
C LEU A 83 -7.17 2.04 33.79
N LEU A 84 -6.25 1.14 33.48
CA LEU A 84 -6.53 -0.28 33.29
C LEU A 84 -5.77 -1.16 34.30
N PRO A 85 -6.35 -2.31 34.67
CA PRO A 85 -5.64 -3.34 35.39
C PRO A 85 -4.38 -3.77 34.65
N LYS A 86 -3.31 -4.08 35.39
CA LYS A 86 -1.97 -4.35 34.83
C LYS A 86 -1.95 -5.32 33.65
N LEU A 87 -2.74 -6.40 33.71
CA LEU A 87 -2.83 -7.39 32.64
C LEU A 87 -3.40 -6.80 31.35
N GLN A 88 -4.50 -6.05 31.45
CA GLN A 88 -5.15 -5.39 30.30
C GLN A 88 -4.29 -4.26 29.74
N ALA A 89 -3.55 -3.54 30.59
CA ALA A 89 -2.61 -2.52 30.16
C ALA A 89 -1.47 -3.13 29.33
N GLU A 90 -0.92 -4.27 29.74
CA GLU A 90 0.11 -4.98 28.99
C GLU A 90 -0.41 -5.52 27.65
N GLU A 91 -1.62 -6.08 27.61
CA GLU A 91 -2.25 -6.52 26.36
C GLU A 91 -2.48 -5.36 25.40
N LEU A 92 -2.95 -4.22 25.89
CA LEU A 92 -3.18 -3.03 25.08
C LEU A 92 -1.87 -2.43 24.56
N LYS A 93 -0.81 -2.37 25.40
CA LYS A 93 0.53 -1.97 24.96
C LYS A 93 1.11 -2.90 23.90
N GLN A 94 0.91 -4.21 24.05
CA GLN A 94 1.30 -5.19 23.04
C GLN A 94 0.56 -4.98 21.72
N LEU A 95 -0.75 -4.66 21.76
CA LEU A 95 -1.54 -4.28 20.59
C LEU A 95 -1.00 -3.02 19.91
N TYR A 96 -0.70 -1.97 20.68
CA TYR A 96 -0.09 -0.75 20.14
C TYR A 96 1.33 -0.98 19.59
N SER A 97 2.11 -1.86 20.22
CA SER A 97 3.46 -2.22 19.77
C SER A 97 3.45 -3.18 18.57
N ARG A 98 2.41 -4.02 18.44
CA ARG A 98 2.17 -4.90 17.29
C ARG A 98 1.59 -4.17 16.08
N SER A 99 1.45 -2.85 16.14
CA SER A 99 0.90 -2.03 15.05
C SER A 99 1.73 -2.06 13.75
N HIS A 100 2.76 -2.90 13.70
CA HIS A 100 3.51 -3.24 12.48
C HIS A 100 3.02 -4.51 11.79
N ALA A 101 2.03 -5.22 12.35
CA ALA A 101 1.54 -6.47 11.81
C ALA A 101 0.29 -6.26 10.95
N ASP A 102 0.36 -6.76 9.80
CA ASP A 102 -0.54 -7.15 8.71
C ASP A 102 -1.87 -6.40 8.43
N TYR A 103 -2.52 -5.70 9.33
CA TYR A 103 -3.78 -4.96 9.10
C TYR A 103 -3.86 -3.72 9.98
N ASP A 104 -2.97 -2.77 9.75
CA ASP A 104 -3.04 -1.49 10.45
C ASP A 104 -3.96 -0.53 9.69
N LEU A 105 -5.22 -0.47 10.12
CA LEU A 105 -6.23 0.43 9.55
C LEU A 105 -5.80 1.90 9.59
N ARG A 106 -5.23 2.33 10.70
CA ARG A 106 -4.79 3.71 10.89
C ARG A 106 -3.65 4.06 9.93
N ARG A 107 -2.67 3.16 9.80
CA ARG A 107 -1.57 3.29 8.85
C ARG A 107 -2.09 3.34 7.41
N ALA A 108 -3.05 2.48 7.04
CA ALA A 108 -3.66 2.47 5.73
C ALA A 108 -4.39 3.79 5.42
N VAL A 109 -5.15 4.31 6.37
CA VAL A 109 -5.84 5.61 6.25
C VAL A 109 -4.83 6.76 6.12
N MET A 110 -3.79 6.78 6.94
CA MET A 110 -2.73 7.77 6.86
C MET A 110 -2.00 7.71 5.51
N PHE A 111 -1.72 6.51 5.01
CA PHE A 111 -1.09 6.33 3.70
C PHE A 111 -1.98 6.81 2.56
N LEU A 112 -3.28 6.46 2.57
CA LEU A 112 -4.22 6.99 1.58
C LEU A 112 -4.24 8.52 1.57
N LYS A 113 -4.25 9.15 2.74
CA LYS A 113 -4.22 10.60 2.86
C LYS A 113 -2.90 11.19 2.35
N LEU A 114 -1.77 10.57 2.67
CA LEU A 114 -0.47 11.00 2.19
C LEU A 114 -0.42 11.02 0.66
N ILE A 115 -0.78 9.92 -0.01
CA ILE A 115 -0.77 9.86 -1.46
C ILE A 115 -1.81 10.79 -2.09
N ARG A 116 -2.99 10.92 -1.48
CA ARG A 116 -4.07 11.77 -1.99
C ARG A 116 -3.73 13.26 -1.95
N TYR A 117 -3.05 13.71 -0.90
CA TYR A 117 -2.64 15.11 -0.73
C TYR A 117 -1.20 15.37 -1.21
N SER A 118 -0.65 14.51 -2.03
CA SER A 118 0.66 14.72 -2.63
C SER A 118 0.55 15.01 -4.12
N TYR A 119 1.52 15.77 -4.63
CA TYR A 119 1.70 15.97 -6.05
C TYR A 119 2.01 14.62 -6.73
N SER A 120 1.28 14.32 -7.81
CA SER A 120 1.40 13.03 -8.54
C SER A 120 1.29 11.79 -7.68
N SER A 121 0.59 11.87 -6.53
CA SER A 121 0.44 10.76 -5.57
C SER A 121 1.76 10.17 -5.04
N GLY A 122 2.88 10.90 -5.19
CA GLY A 122 4.22 10.43 -4.83
C GLY A 122 4.58 10.54 -3.34
N GLY A 123 3.70 11.04 -2.48
CA GLY A 123 3.94 11.18 -1.04
C GLY A 123 5.03 12.18 -0.63
N ARG A 124 5.60 12.93 -1.58
CA ARG A 124 6.81 13.76 -1.35
C ARG A 124 6.52 15.22 -1.08
N SER A 125 5.59 15.80 -1.80
CA SER A 125 5.23 17.22 -1.70
C SER A 125 3.72 17.38 -1.57
N PHE A 126 3.32 18.32 -0.70
CA PHE A 126 1.91 18.60 -0.46
C PHE A 126 1.26 19.25 -1.69
N ALA A 127 0.10 18.70 -2.09
CA ALA A 127 -0.77 19.29 -3.09
C ALA A 127 -2.20 19.29 -2.53
N CYS A 128 -2.79 20.50 -2.42
CA CYS A 128 -4.19 20.62 -2.03
C CYS A 128 -5.08 20.03 -3.13
N GLN A 129 -5.89 19.04 -2.78
CA GLN A 129 -6.83 18.40 -3.69
C GLN A 129 -8.25 18.49 -3.10
N PRO A 130 -9.29 18.72 -3.92
CA PRO A 130 -10.66 18.61 -3.44
C PRO A 130 -10.92 17.23 -2.87
N PHE A 131 -11.50 17.17 -1.69
CA PHE A 131 -11.78 15.90 -1.01
C PHE A 131 -13.29 15.75 -0.80
N ASN A 132 -13.91 14.86 -1.55
CA ASN A 132 -15.30 14.49 -1.36
C ASN A 132 -15.37 13.13 -0.66
N LEU A 133 -15.69 13.14 0.63
CA LEU A 133 -15.78 11.93 1.46
C LEU A 133 -16.83 10.95 0.93
N ALA A 134 -17.99 11.43 0.47
CA ALA A 134 -19.03 10.54 -0.03
C ALA A 134 -18.58 9.75 -1.28
N THR A 135 -17.92 10.44 -2.21
CA THR A 135 -17.35 9.80 -3.40
C THR A 135 -16.26 8.80 -3.02
N LEU A 136 -15.43 9.14 -2.04
CA LEU A 136 -14.36 8.25 -1.59
C LEU A 136 -14.90 7.01 -0.88
N PHE A 137 -15.94 7.14 -0.07
CA PHE A 137 -16.59 5.99 0.57
C PHE A 137 -17.15 5.01 -0.45
N THR A 138 -17.83 5.53 -1.47
CA THR A 138 -18.33 4.70 -2.58
C THR A 138 -17.19 4.00 -3.31
N LEU A 139 -16.09 4.70 -3.57
CA LEU A 139 -14.91 4.13 -4.22
C LEU A 139 -14.28 3.01 -3.37
N ILE A 140 -14.12 3.22 -2.05
CA ILE A 140 -13.58 2.20 -1.14
C ILE A 140 -14.43 0.94 -1.16
N GLU A 141 -15.76 1.09 -1.10
CA GLU A 141 -16.69 -0.02 -1.18
C GLU A 141 -16.57 -0.78 -2.51
N GLN A 142 -16.50 -0.06 -3.62
CA GLN A 142 -16.34 -0.65 -4.97
C GLN A 142 -15.01 -1.39 -5.11
N VAL A 143 -13.91 -0.81 -4.63
CA VAL A 143 -12.59 -1.43 -4.62
C VAL A 143 -12.61 -2.69 -3.75
N GLY A 144 -13.20 -2.63 -2.55
CA GLY A 144 -13.33 -3.78 -1.66
C GLY A 144 -14.09 -4.93 -2.33
N LYS A 145 -15.24 -4.65 -2.95
CA LYS A 145 -16.03 -5.63 -3.70
C LYS A 145 -15.26 -6.22 -4.88
N ARG A 146 -14.53 -5.36 -5.62
CA ARG A 146 -13.73 -5.80 -6.78
C ARG A 146 -12.60 -6.73 -6.38
N LEU A 147 -11.98 -6.49 -5.24
CA LEU A 147 -10.86 -7.27 -4.72
C LEU A 147 -11.26 -8.49 -3.87
N ALA A 148 -12.55 -8.73 -3.64
CA ALA A 148 -13.03 -9.76 -2.71
C ALA A 148 -12.44 -11.16 -2.96
N ASN A 149 -12.19 -11.52 -4.22
CA ASN A 149 -11.60 -12.79 -4.63
C ASN A 149 -10.15 -12.66 -5.12
N THR A 150 -9.51 -11.50 -4.95
CA THR A 150 -8.14 -11.26 -5.37
C THR A 150 -7.18 -11.63 -4.25
N VAL A 151 -6.17 -12.42 -4.52
CA VAL A 151 -5.04 -12.65 -3.60
C VAL A 151 -4.18 -11.38 -3.59
N ILE A 152 -3.87 -10.87 -2.40
CA ILE A 152 -3.05 -9.66 -2.24
C ILE A 152 -1.75 -10.05 -1.56
N GLU A 153 -0.64 -9.92 -2.29
CA GLU A 153 0.70 -10.32 -1.89
C GLU A 153 1.62 -9.10 -1.69
N ASN A 154 2.62 -9.30 -0.85
CA ASN A 154 3.73 -8.37 -0.67
C ASN A 154 5.04 -9.16 -0.78
N GLN A 155 5.33 -9.63 -1.97
CA GLN A 155 6.48 -10.49 -2.24
C GLN A 155 7.41 -9.84 -3.26
N ASP A 156 8.66 -10.30 -3.27
CA ASP A 156 9.58 -10.05 -4.37
C ASP A 156 8.99 -10.57 -5.68
N PHE A 157 9.16 -9.82 -6.75
CA PHE A 157 8.54 -10.12 -8.05
C PHE A 157 8.98 -11.47 -8.63
N GLU A 158 10.25 -11.84 -8.47
CA GLU A 158 10.77 -13.11 -8.97
C GLU A 158 10.15 -14.29 -8.21
N THR A 159 10.11 -14.20 -6.89
CA THR A 159 9.45 -15.20 -6.04
C THR A 159 7.97 -15.34 -6.41
N LEU A 160 7.27 -14.24 -6.63
CA LEU A 160 5.89 -14.25 -7.03
C LEU A 160 5.67 -14.90 -8.40
N ILE A 161 6.44 -14.47 -9.42
CA ILE A 161 6.32 -15.01 -10.78
C ILE A 161 6.57 -16.51 -10.75
N ARG A 162 7.66 -16.97 -10.14
CA ARG A 162 7.95 -18.40 -10.02
C ARG A 162 6.86 -19.19 -9.28
N HIS A 163 6.23 -18.58 -8.28
CA HIS A 163 5.15 -19.22 -7.51
C HIS A 163 3.87 -19.42 -8.33
N TYR A 164 3.52 -18.45 -9.15
CA TYR A 164 2.27 -18.44 -9.93
C TYR A 164 2.43 -18.80 -11.41
N ASP A 165 3.67 -19.11 -11.85
CA ASP A 165 3.95 -19.47 -13.25
C ASP A 165 3.31 -20.80 -13.64
N ARG A 166 2.51 -20.75 -14.69
CA ARG A 166 1.86 -21.89 -15.34
C ARG A 166 1.42 -21.48 -16.74
N PRO A 167 1.19 -22.42 -17.68
CA PRO A 167 0.86 -22.08 -19.08
C PRO A 167 -0.33 -21.15 -19.26
N GLU A 168 -1.31 -21.17 -18.34
CA GLU A 168 -2.51 -20.33 -18.39
C GLU A 168 -2.34 -18.98 -17.63
N ALA A 169 -1.20 -18.76 -16.99
CA ALA A 169 -0.96 -17.51 -16.28
C ALA A 169 -0.70 -16.35 -17.23
N PHE A 170 -1.15 -15.16 -16.83
CA PHE A 170 -0.82 -13.92 -17.49
C PHE A 170 -0.26 -12.93 -16.46
N PHE A 171 0.94 -12.43 -16.68
CA PHE A 171 1.62 -11.46 -15.82
C PHE A 171 1.64 -10.08 -16.47
N TYR A 172 1.06 -9.09 -15.80
CA TYR A 172 1.27 -7.69 -16.14
C TYR A 172 2.36 -7.11 -15.24
N CYS A 173 3.46 -6.70 -15.83
CA CYS A 173 4.63 -6.17 -15.14
C CYS A 173 4.85 -4.71 -15.53
N ASP A 174 4.79 -3.80 -14.53
CA ASP A 174 5.02 -2.36 -14.69
C ASP A 174 6.08 -1.90 -13.65
N PRO A 175 7.35 -2.34 -13.84
CA PRO A 175 8.42 -2.02 -12.91
C PRO A 175 8.79 -0.53 -12.97
N PRO A 176 9.53 0.00 -11.98
CA PRO A 176 10.15 1.30 -12.09
C PRO A 176 10.98 1.39 -13.37
N TYR A 177 10.79 2.45 -14.16
CA TYR A 177 11.51 2.64 -15.40
C TYR A 177 12.95 3.03 -15.14
N PHE A 178 13.84 2.65 -16.03
CA PHE A 178 15.28 2.81 -15.92
C PHE A 178 15.76 4.24 -15.61
N THR A 179 15.03 5.24 -16.09
CA THR A 179 15.32 6.67 -15.81
C THR A 179 14.49 7.25 -14.68
N GLY A 180 13.59 6.47 -14.09
CA GLY A 180 12.61 6.88 -13.08
C GLY A 180 12.83 6.31 -11.69
N GLU A 181 13.95 5.64 -11.42
CA GLU A 181 14.25 4.94 -10.16
C GLU A 181 14.09 5.82 -8.90
N TYR A 182 14.34 7.12 -9.03
CA TYR A 182 14.21 8.08 -7.91
C TYR A 182 12.76 8.41 -7.52
N VAL A 183 11.77 7.97 -8.28
CA VAL A 183 10.36 8.32 -8.03
C VAL A 183 9.68 7.34 -7.09
N TYR A 184 10.20 6.11 -6.98
CA TYR A 184 9.58 5.02 -6.22
C TYR A 184 10.29 4.80 -4.89
N ASP A 185 9.51 4.40 -3.87
CA ASP A 185 10.04 4.06 -2.53
C ASP A 185 10.77 2.71 -2.50
N CYS A 186 10.61 1.91 -3.56
CA CYS A 186 11.33 0.65 -3.75
C CYS A 186 12.57 0.92 -4.60
N ASN A 187 13.73 0.64 -4.04
CA ASN A 187 15.00 0.73 -4.75
C ASN A 187 15.09 -0.41 -5.77
N PHE A 188 14.68 -0.16 -7.01
CA PHE A 188 14.75 -1.12 -8.11
C PHE A 188 16.04 -0.90 -8.88
N THR A 189 17.00 -1.80 -8.70
CA THR A 189 18.36 -1.69 -9.19
C THR A 189 18.53 -2.29 -10.59
N TRP A 190 19.68 -2.00 -11.25
CA TRP A 190 20.06 -2.66 -12.50
C TRP A 190 20.02 -4.20 -12.39
N GLU A 191 20.44 -4.75 -11.26
CA GLU A 191 20.38 -6.19 -11.04
C GLU A 191 18.92 -6.70 -10.98
N ASP A 192 18.00 -5.91 -10.46
CA ASP A 192 16.58 -6.26 -10.45
C ASP A 192 15.97 -6.26 -11.85
N HIS A 193 16.40 -5.35 -12.74
CA HIS A 193 16.03 -5.38 -14.15
C HIS A 193 16.52 -6.66 -14.84
N ARG A 194 17.76 -7.10 -14.56
CA ARG A 194 18.30 -8.36 -15.07
C ARG A 194 17.55 -9.58 -14.53
N ARG A 195 17.26 -9.61 -13.23
CA ARG A 195 16.45 -10.65 -12.60
C ARG A 195 15.07 -10.75 -13.25
N LEU A 196 14.40 -9.61 -13.47
CA LEU A 196 13.10 -9.57 -14.13
C LEU A 196 13.17 -10.12 -15.56
N PHE A 197 14.16 -9.71 -16.33
CA PHE A 197 14.38 -10.27 -17.67
C PHE A 197 14.56 -11.80 -17.66
N HIS A 198 15.38 -12.32 -16.75
CA HIS A 198 15.62 -13.77 -16.67
C HIS A 198 14.37 -14.54 -16.27
N VAL A 199 13.64 -14.10 -15.24
CA VAL A 199 12.43 -14.80 -14.80
C VAL A 199 11.33 -14.77 -15.86
N LEU A 200 11.16 -13.66 -16.59
CA LEU A 200 10.18 -13.56 -17.68
C LEU A 200 10.57 -14.43 -18.89
N LYS A 201 11.87 -14.52 -19.19
CA LYS A 201 12.37 -15.40 -20.27
C LYS A 201 12.12 -16.88 -19.99
N GLU A 202 12.17 -17.29 -18.73
CA GLU A 202 11.95 -18.68 -18.27
C GLU A 202 10.46 -18.98 -18.03
N CYS A 203 9.60 -17.96 -18.01
CA CYS A 203 8.20 -18.07 -17.68
C CYS A 203 7.43 -18.91 -18.70
N SER A 204 6.59 -19.83 -18.21
CA SER A 204 5.72 -20.68 -19.03
C SER A 204 4.44 -19.95 -19.43
N GLY A 205 3.99 -19.00 -18.62
CA GLY A 205 2.82 -18.17 -18.85
C GLY A 205 3.08 -17.01 -19.81
N LEU A 206 2.02 -16.31 -20.15
CA LEU A 206 2.10 -15.08 -20.95
C LEU A 206 2.42 -13.90 -20.05
N TRP A 207 3.12 -12.91 -20.60
CA TRP A 207 3.40 -11.68 -19.89
C TRP A 207 3.36 -10.45 -20.78
N LEU A 208 3.06 -9.31 -20.17
CA LEU A 208 3.17 -8.00 -20.78
C LEU A 208 4.01 -7.12 -19.86
N LEU A 209 5.05 -6.53 -20.41
CA LEU A 209 5.97 -5.66 -19.72
C LEU A 209 5.81 -4.23 -20.23
N SER A 210 5.47 -3.29 -19.33
CA SER A 210 5.51 -1.86 -19.59
C SER A 210 6.92 -1.34 -19.31
N TYR A 211 7.49 -0.61 -20.27
CA TYR A 211 8.85 -0.07 -20.14
C TYR A 211 9.02 1.21 -20.93
N ASN A 212 9.97 2.06 -20.51
CA ASN A 212 10.36 3.20 -21.34
C ASN A 212 11.33 2.77 -22.46
N ASP A 213 11.30 3.47 -23.56
CA ASP A 213 12.32 3.34 -24.61
C ASP A 213 13.65 3.87 -24.06
N CYS A 214 14.63 2.98 -23.97
CA CYS A 214 15.96 3.28 -23.44
C CYS A 214 17.01 2.65 -24.38
N PRO A 215 18.01 3.41 -24.82
CA PRO A 215 19.02 2.92 -25.79
C PRO A 215 20.03 1.90 -25.19
N GLU A 216 19.95 1.55 -23.92
CA GLU A 216 20.86 0.61 -23.23
C GLU A 216 20.29 -0.79 -23.03
#